data_df60833bf312eab15475af37bc38975f
#
_entry.id   df60833bf312eab15475af37bc38975f
#
_cell.length_a   1.000
_cell.length_b   1.000
_cell.length_c   1.000
_cell.angle_alpha   90.00
_cell.angle_beta   90.00
_cell.angle_gamma   90.00
#
_symmetry.space_group_name_H-M   'P 1'
#
loop_
_entity.id
_entity.type
_entity.pdbx_description
1 polymer ?
#
loop_
_entity_poly.entity_id
_entity_poly.type
_entity_poly.pdbx_seq_one_letter_code
_entity_poly.pdbx_strand_id
1 'polypeptide(L)'
;NGDMHWFDKTAENFASLEKDAAKYTLLIGNVEAELRRDEPIGVGCGCAYPACVDDETVARSNKIHSMLFEALADRSDLKALMSDRPSTTTVDVAGRKVGISHGDEHMVGGWNCSREELSNPARQKELDAFMEENGLDVFTTTHTCAAAAIVLDHGAFINNGAAGLPNFAGQDFGLAVRIADEPHPDALFGAKRGGLFIEAVPVRYDQNAYVEWFDKLWPQGTPAEISYRGRLVNGPADEVAAALLGGFEVLK
;
A
#
# COMPACT_ATOMS: atom_id res chain seq x y z
N ASN A 1 -0.65 0.64 -6.73
CA ASN A 1 -1.75 -0.12 -6.16
C ASN A 1 -2.52 0.73 -5.13
N GLY A 2 -3.06 1.88 -5.55
CA GLY A 2 -3.83 2.80 -4.71
C GLY A 2 -3.02 3.65 -3.73
N ASP A 3 -3.66 4.68 -3.20
CA ASP A 3 -3.13 5.66 -2.23
C ASP A 3 -1.84 6.37 -2.69
N MET A 4 -1.69 6.53 -3.99
CA MET A 4 -0.52 7.20 -4.56
C MET A 4 -0.51 8.70 -4.27
N HIS A 5 -1.66 9.29 -3.95
CA HIS A 5 -1.83 10.74 -3.73
C HIS A 5 -1.78 11.18 -2.25
N TRP A 6 -1.41 10.30 -1.33
CA TRP A 6 -1.50 10.58 0.10
C TRP A 6 -0.81 11.86 0.58
N PHE A 7 0.24 12.29 -0.11
CA PHE A 7 0.97 13.52 0.25
C PHE A 7 0.79 14.66 -0.73
N ASP A 8 -0.02 14.51 -1.78
CA ASP A 8 -0.21 15.50 -2.84
C ASP A 8 -1.16 16.63 -2.43
N LYS A 9 -0.66 17.52 -1.57
CA LYS A 9 -1.42 18.63 -1.00
C LYS A 9 -1.89 19.68 -2.01
N THR A 10 -1.41 19.63 -3.27
CA THR A 10 -1.77 20.61 -4.32
C THR A 10 -2.28 19.90 -5.57
N ALA A 11 -3.17 20.56 -6.30
CA ALA A 11 -3.68 20.07 -7.57
C ALA A 11 -2.58 19.87 -8.63
N GLU A 12 -1.49 20.65 -8.57
CA GLU A 12 -0.35 20.53 -9.47
C GLU A 12 0.43 19.24 -9.22
N ASN A 13 0.69 18.90 -7.95
CA ASN A 13 1.36 17.65 -7.61
C ASN A 13 0.52 16.45 -8.03
N PHE A 14 -0.79 16.50 -7.74
CA PHE A 14 -1.74 15.48 -8.17
C PHE A 14 -1.70 15.29 -9.69
N ALA A 15 -1.83 16.36 -10.46
CA ALA A 15 -1.80 16.30 -11.92
C ALA A 15 -0.47 15.78 -12.49
N SER A 16 0.66 16.13 -11.86
CA SER A 16 1.99 15.64 -12.24
C SER A 16 2.10 14.14 -12.03
N LEU A 17 1.69 13.65 -10.85
CA LEU A 17 1.73 12.22 -10.54
C LEU A 17 0.79 11.41 -11.44
N GLU A 18 -0.42 11.90 -11.71
CA GLU A 18 -1.35 11.27 -12.65
C GLU A 18 -0.75 11.11 -14.05
N LYS A 19 -0.10 12.15 -14.54
CA LYS A 19 0.58 12.11 -15.84
C LYS A 19 1.69 11.06 -15.88
N ASP A 20 2.50 10.98 -14.83
CA ASP A 20 3.61 10.03 -14.76
C ASP A 20 3.12 8.59 -14.58
N ALA A 21 2.01 8.41 -13.86
CA ALA A 21 1.40 7.12 -13.58
C ALA A 21 0.55 6.57 -14.75
N ALA A 22 0.12 7.41 -15.70
CA ALA A 22 -0.79 7.04 -16.80
C ALA A 22 -0.31 5.88 -17.69
N LYS A 23 0.97 5.56 -17.67
CA LYS A 23 1.58 4.43 -18.41
C LYS A 23 1.41 3.07 -17.72
N TYR A 24 0.89 3.05 -16.49
CA TYR A 24 0.69 1.84 -15.69
C TYR A 24 -0.80 1.52 -15.54
N THR A 25 -1.11 0.27 -15.18
CA THR A 25 -2.45 -0.09 -14.71
C THR A 25 -2.63 0.39 -13.29
N LEU A 26 -3.57 1.31 -13.08
CA LEU A 26 -3.81 1.93 -11.78
C LEU A 26 -5.03 1.28 -11.12
N LEU A 27 -4.87 0.89 -9.85
CA LEU A 27 -5.99 0.55 -8.97
C LEU A 27 -6.32 1.74 -8.07
N ILE A 28 -7.56 1.80 -7.61
CA ILE A 28 -7.98 2.80 -6.64
C ILE A 28 -7.64 2.33 -5.22
N GLY A 29 -7.09 3.23 -4.39
CA GLY A 29 -7.00 3.07 -2.95
C GLY A 29 -8.18 3.74 -2.25
N ASN A 30 -8.26 3.63 -0.93
CA ASN A 30 -9.31 4.29 -0.16
C ASN A 30 -9.20 5.82 -0.23
N VAL A 31 -7.99 6.36 -0.30
CA VAL A 31 -7.76 7.80 -0.44
C VAL A 31 -8.40 8.32 -1.73
N GLU A 32 -8.04 7.75 -2.88
CA GLU A 32 -8.60 8.16 -4.17
C GLU A 32 -10.11 7.85 -4.27
N ALA A 33 -10.58 6.76 -3.65
CA ALA A 33 -11.99 6.41 -3.65
C ALA A 33 -12.85 7.49 -2.98
N GLU A 34 -12.33 8.15 -1.95
CA GLU A 34 -13.01 9.26 -1.29
C GLU A 34 -12.72 10.62 -1.98
N LEU A 35 -11.51 10.84 -2.50
CA LEU A 35 -11.16 12.08 -3.21
C LEU A 35 -11.99 12.29 -4.49
N ARG A 36 -12.36 11.22 -5.20
CA ARG A 36 -13.15 11.32 -6.44
C ARG A 36 -14.60 11.77 -6.23
N ARG A 37 -15.12 11.74 -4.99
CA ARG A 37 -16.49 12.15 -4.69
C ARG A 37 -16.68 13.66 -4.89
N ASP A 38 -17.88 14.05 -5.28
CA ASP A 38 -18.24 15.47 -5.36
C ASP A 38 -18.31 16.09 -3.97
N GLU A 39 -18.91 15.37 -3.01
CA GLU A 39 -19.06 15.78 -1.63
C GLU A 39 -18.52 14.70 -0.65
N PRO A 40 -17.90 15.12 0.46
CA PRO A 40 -17.45 14.17 1.47
C PRO A 40 -18.64 13.55 2.21
N ILE A 41 -18.62 12.24 2.42
CA ILE A 41 -19.69 11.50 3.12
C ILE A 41 -19.38 11.26 4.60
N GLY A 42 -18.36 11.91 5.14
CA GLY A 42 -18.04 11.85 6.58
C GLY A 42 -17.18 10.65 7.01
N VAL A 43 -16.67 9.86 6.07
CA VAL A 43 -15.81 8.70 6.36
C VAL A 43 -14.31 9.02 6.37
N GLY A 44 -13.95 10.31 6.29
CA GLY A 44 -12.56 10.76 6.24
C GLY A 44 -11.80 10.16 5.06
N CYS A 45 -10.66 9.54 5.32
CA CYS A 45 -9.86 8.87 4.31
C CYS A 45 -10.42 7.51 3.83
N GLY A 46 -11.56 7.06 4.36
CA GLY A 46 -12.16 5.77 3.99
C GLY A 46 -11.45 4.54 4.57
N CYS A 47 -10.53 4.74 5.50
CA CYS A 47 -9.78 3.67 6.17
C CYS A 47 -10.63 3.01 7.27
N ALA A 48 -10.76 1.68 7.25
CA ALA A 48 -11.43 0.92 8.30
C ALA A 48 -10.46 0.62 9.45
N TYR A 49 -9.99 1.67 10.13
CA TYR A 49 -8.99 1.55 11.20
C TYR A 49 -9.36 0.52 12.26
N PRO A 50 -8.46 -0.40 12.63
CA PRO A 50 -8.68 -1.31 13.74
C PRO A 50 -8.68 -0.55 15.07
N ALA A 51 -9.35 -1.13 16.08
CA ALA A 51 -9.51 -0.51 17.40
C ALA A 51 -8.19 -0.21 18.15
N CYS A 52 -7.08 -0.79 17.72
CA CYS A 52 -5.76 -0.52 18.31
C CYS A 52 -5.13 0.80 17.81
N VAL A 53 -5.66 1.42 16.76
CA VAL A 53 -5.20 2.73 16.27
C VAL A 53 -5.86 3.82 17.11
N ASP A 54 -5.05 4.69 17.68
CA ASP A 54 -5.55 5.76 18.55
C ASP A 54 -6.34 6.83 17.79
N ASP A 55 -7.30 7.46 18.48
CA ASP A 55 -8.20 8.46 17.91
C ASP A 55 -7.46 9.69 17.35
N GLU A 56 -6.31 10.06 17.92
CA GLU A 56 -5.53 11.20 17.44
C GLU A 56 -4.89 10.88 16.08
N THR A 57 -4.41 9.65 15.90
CA THR A 57 -3.87 9.18 14.61
C THR A 57 -4.97 9.16 13.55
N VAL A 58 -6.16 8.65 13.88
CA VAL A 58 -7.33 8.68 12.98
C VAL A 58 -7.70 10.12 12.63
N ALA A 59 -7.76 11.02 13.62
CA ALA A 59 -8.09 12.43 13.39
C ALA A 59 -7.06 13.12 12.48
N ARG A 60 -5.75 12.85 12.66
CA ARG A 60 -4.70 13.39 11.77
C ARG A 60 -4.85 12.88 10.34
N SER A 61 -5.10 11.59 10.14
CA SER A 61 -5.32 11.00 8.82
C SER A 61 -6.54 11.61 8.12
N ASN A 62 -7.64 11.77 8.84
CA ASN A 62 -8.84 12.42 8.31
C ASN A 62 -8.58 13.90 7.96
N LYS A 63 -7.74 14.59 8.75
CA LYS A 63 -7.36 15.97 8.44
C LYS A 63 -6.45 16.08 7.21
N ILE A 64 -5.50 15.15 7.04
CA ILE A 64 -4.71 15.06 5.80
C ILE A 64 -5.65 14.91 4.60
N HIS A 65 -6.54 13.93 4.65
CA HIS A 65 -7.49 13.68 3.56
C HIS A 65 -8.39 14.89 3.26
N SER A 66 -8.90 15.57 4.29
CA SER A 66 -9.67 16.82 4.11
C SER A 66 -8.89 17.88 3.33
N MET A 67 -7.59 18.04 3.61
CA MET A 67 -6.75 19.00 2.89
C MET A 67 -6.52 18.60 1.42
N LEU A 68 -6.40 17.28 1.14
CA LEU A 68 -6.32 16.78 -0.24
C LEU A 68 -7.65 17.00 -0.97
N PHE A 69 -8.77 16.74 -0.31
CA PHE A 69 -10.10 16.95 -0.87
C PHE A 69 -10.33 18.42 -1.24
N GLU A 70 -9.98 19.32 -0.33
CA GLU A 70 -10.04 20.78 -0.56
C GLU A 70 -9.17 21.22 -1.74
N ALA A 71 -7.97 20.65 -1.91
CA ALA A 71 -7.08 20.95 -3.03
C ALA A 71 -7.65 20.54 -4.40
N LEU A 72 -8.61 19.61 -4.42
CA LEU A 72 -9.29 19.14 -5.62
C LEU A 72 -10.73 19.67 -5.77
N ALA A 73 -11.18 20.59 -4.92
CA ALA A 73 -12.57 21.06 -4.90
C ALA A 73 -13.07 21.55 -6.27
N ASP A 74 -12.26 22.35 -6.97
CA ASP A 74 -12.59 22.91 -8.28
C ASP A 74 -11.92 22.16 -9.45
N ARG A 75 -11.46 20.92 -9.23
CA ARG A 75 -10.71 20.12 -10.20
C ARG A 75 -11.44 18.82 -10.56
N SER A 76 -12.68 18.98 -11.08
CA SER A 76 -13.47 17.84 -11.59
C SER A 76 -12.75 17.06 -12.68
N ASP A 77 -11.86 17.70 -13.45
CA ASP A 77 -10.99 17.06 -14.44
C ASP A 77 -10.06 16.03 -13.80
N LEU A 78 -9.44 16.34 -12.66
CA LEU A 78 -8.57 15.41 -11.93
C LEU A 78 -9.37 14.31 -11.22
N LYS A 79 -10.52 14.65 -10.62
CA LYS A 79 -11.43 13.65 -10.01
C LYS A 79 -11.91 12.63 -11.04
N ALA A 80 -12.19 13.05 -12.28
CA ALA A 80 -12.61 12.18 -13.36
C ALA A 80 -11.55 11.11 -13.73
N LEU A 81 -10.25 11.41 -13.58
CA LEU A 81 -9.18 10.44 -13.84
C LEU A 81 -9.23 9.22 -12.92
N MET A 82 -9.86 9.33 -11.76
CA MET A 82 -9.99 8.24 -10.78
C MET A 82 -11.30 7.46 -10.92
N SER A 83 -12.28 7.95 -11.70
CA SER A 83 -13.66 7.45 -11.68
C SER A 83 -13.77 5.98 -12.08
N ASP A 84 -13.02 5.57 -13.10
CA ASP A 84 -13.12 4.22 -13.69
C ASP A 84 -12.03 3.26 -13.18
N ARG A 85 -11.25 3.66 -12.17
CA ARG A 85 -10.21 2.78 -11.63
C ARG A 85 -10.83 1.62 -10.87
N PRO A 86 -10.46 0.37 -11.20
CA PRO A 86 -10.92 -0.78 -10.45
C PRO A 86 -10.30 -0.81 -9.05
N SER A 87 -11.02 -1.37 -8.08
CA SER A 87 -10.51 -1.63 -6.72
C SER A 87 -9.63 -2.87 -6.65
N THR A 88 -9.86 -3.81 -7.56
CA THR A 88 -9.14 -5.08 -7.65
C THR A 88 -8.87 -5.43 -9.10
N THR A 89 -7.85 -6.23 -9.33
CA THR A 89 -7.60 -6.83 -10.65
C THR A 89 -6.97 -8.20 -10.50
N THR A 90 -7.03 -9.00 -11.56
CA THR A 90 -6.31 -10.26 -11.65
C THR A 90 -5.46 -10.24 -12.91
N VAL A 91 -4.20 -10.64 -12.79
CA VAL A 91 -3.26 -10.76 -13.91
C VAL A 91 -2.71 -12.18 -13.98
N ASP A 92 -2.32 -12.59 -15.18
CA ASP A 92 -1.60 -13.86 -15.39
C ASP A 92 -0.09 -13.59 -15.44
N VAL A 93 0.66 -14.35 -14.65
CA VAL A 93 2.12 -14.33 -14.65
C VAL A 93 2.60 -15.75 -14.85
N ALA A 94 3.17 -16.06 -16.00
CA ALA A 94 3.68 -17.38 -16.36
C ALA A 94 2.65 -18.52 -16.13
N GLY A 95 1.38 -18.27 -16.49
CA GLY A 95 0.28 -19.22 -16.35
C GLY A 95 -0.27 -19.37 -14.92
N ARG A 96 0.05 -18.43 -14.02
CA ARG A 96 -0.44 -18.37 -12.65
C ARG A 96 -1.26 -17.11 -12.42
N LYS A 97 -2.37 -17.24 -11.71
CA LYS A 97 -3.25 -16.11 -11.39
C LYS A 97 -2.77 -15.33 -10.18
N VAL A 98 -2.58 -14.05 -10.36
CA VAL A 98 -2.21 -13.10 -9.30
C VAL A 98 -3.36 -12.12 -9.09
N GLY A 99 -3.99 -12.18 -7.93
CA GLY A 99 -4.98 -11.20 -7.47
C GLY A 99 -4.30 -10.00 -6.84
N ILE A 100 -4.79 -8.80 -7.15
CA ILE A 100 -4.25 -7.54 -6.63
C ILE A 100 -5.39 -6.70 -6.08
N SER A 101 -5.28 -6.27 -4.83
CA SER A 101 -6.20 -5.33 -4.17
C SER A 101 -5.41 -4.26 -3.44
N HIS A 102 -6.05 -3.14 -3.08
CA HIS A 102 -5.42 -2.14 -2.20
C HIS A 102 -5.47 -2.57 -0.74
N GLY A 103 -6.64 -2.77 -0.16
CA GLY A 103 -6.87 -3.13 1.23
C GLY A 103 -6.84 -4.63 1.50
N ASP A 104 -7.99 -5.25 1.51
CA ASP A 104 -8.12 -6.69 1.64
C ASP A 104 -9.03 -7.29 0.55
N GLU A 105 -9.44 -8.53 0.68
CA GLU A 105 -10.30 -9.22 -0.29
C GLU A 105 -11.75 -8.72 -0.31
N HIS A 106 -12.15 -7.93 0.70
CA HIS A 106 -13.53 -7.45 0.86
C HIS A 106 -13.67 -5.94 0.70
N MET A 107 -12.66 -5.17 1.13
CA MET A 107 -12.76 -3.72 1.24
C MET A 107 -11.49 -3.02 0.77
N VAL A 108 -11.65 -1.90 0.04
CA VAL A 108 -10.52 -1.06 -0.40
C VAL A 108 -9.72 -0.50 0.78
N GLY A 109 -10.39 -0.11 1.87
CA GLY A 109 -9.74 0.38 3.10
C GLY A 109 -9.71 -0.67 4.21
N GLY A 110 -9.81 -1.97 3.89
CA GLY A 110 -9.86 -3.05 4.87
C GLY A 110 -8.49 -3.42 5.44
N TRP A 111 -8.49 -3.93 6.67
CA TRP A 111 -7.27 -4.28 7.42
C TRP A 111 -7.08 -5.78 7.63
N ASN A 112 -7.95 -6.63 7.09
CA ASN A 112 -7.87 -8.09 7.25
C ASN A 112 -6.58 -8.71 6.67
N CYS A 113 -5.86 -7.96 5.83
CA CYS A 113 -4.55 -8.32 5.30
C CYS A 113 -3.38 -7.64 6.03
N SER A 114 -3.61 -7.14 7.23
CA SER A 114 -2.53 -6.65 8.10
C SER A 114 -1.69 -7.79 8.66
N ARG A 115 -0.47 -7.48 9.08
CA ARG A 115 0.44 -8.42 9.73
C ARG A 115 -0.17 -9.01 11.00
N GLU A 116 -0.84 -8.16 11.77
CA GLU A 116 -1.49 -8.51 13.04
C GLU A 116 -2.62 -9.53 12.81
N GLU A 117 -3.52 -9.26 11.86
CA GLU A 117 -4.63 -10.16 11.53
C GLU A 117 -4.12 -11.48 10.96
N LEU A 118 -3.13 -11.43 10.05
CA LEU A 118 -2.54 -12.62 9.44
C LEU A 118 -1.63 -13.43 10.40
N SER A 119 -1.34 -12.91 11.59
CA SER A 119 -0.72 -13.71 12.66
C SER A 119 -1.71 -14.71 13.29
N ASN A 120 -3.02 -14.56 13.03
CA ASN A 120 -4.05 -15.47 13.50
C ASN A 120 -4.25 -16.63 12.50
N PRO A 121 -4.06 -17.90 12.93
CA PRO A 121 -4.25 -19.06 12.04
C PRO A 121 -5.67 -19.20 11.47
N ALA A 122 -6.70 -18.70 12.16
CA ALA A 122 -8.06 -18.73 11.62
C ALA A 122 -8.17 -17.77 10.42
N ARG A 123 -7.60 -16.56 10.54
CA ARG A 123 -7.58 -15.59 9.44
C ARG A 123 -6.76 -16.08 8.23
N GLN A 124 -5.66 -16.77 8.47
CA GLN A 124 -4.87 -17.42 7.41
C GLN A 124 -5.72 -18.41 6.61
N LYS A 125 -6.54 -19.24 7.29
CA LYS A 125 -7.44 -20.19 6.62
C LYS A 125 -8.55 -19.50 5.82
N GLU A 126 -9.09 -18.39 6.30
CA GLU A 126 -10.08 -17.60 5.57
C GLU A 126 -9.49 -17.03 4.28
N LEU A 127 -8.28 -16.47 4.37
CA LEU A 127 -7.59 -15.94 3.19
C LEU A 127 -7.23 -17.06 2.19
N ASP A 128 -6.78 -18.21 2.70
CA ASP A 128 -6.46 -19.36 1.86
C ASP A 128 -7.71 -19.89 1.12
N ALA A 129 -8.84 -20.01 1.81
CA ALA A 129 -10.11 -20.38 1.21
C ALA A 129 -10.57 -19.37 0.14
N PHE A 130 -10.45 -18.06 0.41
CA PHE A 130 -10.74 -17.04 -0.59
C PHE A 130 -9.87 -17.21 -1.84
N MET A 131 -8.58 -17.46 -1.67
CA MET A 131 -7.66 -17.66 -2.80
C MET A 131 -8.03 -18.92 -3.60
N GLU A 132 -8.37 -20.03 -2.93
CA GLU A 132 -8.80 -21.27 -3.55
C GLU A 132 -10.10 -21.08 -4.35
N GLU A 133 -11.12 -20.47 -3.75
CA GLU A 133 -12.41 -20.20 -4.38
C GLU A 133 -12.29 -19.31 -5.63
N ASN A 134 -11.32 -18.38 -5.65
CA ASN A 134 -11.08 -17.48 -6.79
C ASN A 134 -9.98 -17.98 -7.74
N GLY A 135 -9.38 -19.13 -7.45
CA GLY A 135 -8.31 -19.74 -8.24
C GLY A 135 -7.04 -18.88 -8.31
N LEU A 136 -6.70 -18.19 -7.21
CA LEU A 136 -5.54 -17.31 -7.12
C LEU A 136 -4.33 -18.08 -6.60
N ASP A 137 -3.24 -18.11 -7.35
CA ASP A 137 -1.95 -18.65 -6.89
C ASP A 137 -1.23 -17.68 -5.96
N VAL A 138 -1.39 -16.36 -6.19
CA VAL A 138 -0.83 -15.30 -5.36
C VAL A 138 -1.89 -14.22 -5.14
N PHE A 139 -1.96 -13.68 -3.93
CA PHE A 139 -2.73 -12.47 -3.63
C PHE A 139 -1.82 -11.40 -3.05
N THR A 140 -1.93 -10.16 -3.53
CA THR A 140 -1.08 -9.06 -3.08
C THR A 140 -1.88 -7.81 -2.77
N THR A 141 -1.50 -7.15 -1.67
CA THR A 141 -2.13 -5.91 -1.18
C THR A 141 -1.07 -4.87 -0.78
N THR A 142 -1.53 -3.72 -0.30
CA THR A 142 -0.70 -2.66 0.28
C THR A 142 -1.37 -2.06 1.52
N HIS A 143 -2.07 -0.95 1.44
CA HIS A 143 -2.91 -0.24 2.42
C HIS A 143 -2.37 -0.11 3.86
N THR A 144 -2.10 -1.23 4.55
CA THR A 144 -1.75 -1.24 5.98
C THR A 144 -0.39 -0.62 6.30
N CYS A 145 0.36 -0.24 5.27
CA CYS A 145 1.69 0.37 5.37
C CYS A 145 2.71 -0.43 6.20
N ALA A 146 2.45 -1.71 6.48
CA ALA A 146 3.35 -2.64 7.14
C ALA A 146 3.49 -3.89 6.26
N ALA A 147 4.73 -4.24 5.90
CA ALA A 147 4.98 -5.41 5.06
C ALA A 147 4.58 -6.70 5.79
N ALA A 148 3.93 -7.63 5.06
CA ALA A 148 3.54 -8.94 5.57
C ALA A 148 3.60 -9.97 4.43
N ALA A 149 4.10 -11.18 4.70
CA ALA A 149 4.20 -12.22 3.70
C ALA A 149 4.04 -13.61 4.32
N ILE A 150 3.25 -14.46 3.67
CA ILE A 150 2.99 -15.83 4.12
C ILE A 150 2.74 -16.75 2.93
N VAL A 151 3.26 -17.98 3.01
CA VAL A 151 2.86 -19.08 2.15
C VAL A 151 1.75 -19.86 2.85
N LEU A 152 0.61 -20.01 2.21
CA LEU A 152 -0.57 -20.72 2.66
C LEU A 152 -0.64 -22.11 1.99
N ASP A 153 -1.65 -22.91 2.33
CA ASP A 153 -1.78 -24.27 1.77
C ASP A 153 -2.08 -24.21 0.25
N HIS A 154 -2.97 -23.33 -0.18
CA HIS A 154 -3.35 -23.16 -1.59
C HIS A 154 -2.40 -22.20 -2.34
N GLY A 155 -2.07 -21.04 -1.77
CA GLY A 155 -1.34 -19.98 -2.45
C GLY A 155 -0.30 -19.25 -1.60
N ALA A 156 0.11 -18.08 -2.05
CA ALA A 156 0.98 -17.18 -1.28
C ALA A 156 0.39 -15.77 -1.24
N PHE A 157 0.56 -15.12 -0.11
CA PHE A 157 0.16 -13.73 0.10
C PHE A 157 1.37 -12.85 0.37
N ILE A 158 1.36 -11.62 -0.15
CA ILE A 158 2.36 -10.60 0.14
C ILE A 158 1.76 -9.19 0.13
N ASN A 159 2.04 -8.43 1.17
CA ASN A 159 1.79 -6.99 1.28
C ASN A 159 3.15 -6.28 1.28
N ASN A 160 3.36 -5.32 0.38
CA ASN A 160 4.64 -4.62 0.30
C ASN A 160 4.85 -3.58 1.41
N GLY A 161 3.86 -3.30 2.23
CA GLY A 161 3.89 -2.15 3.12
C GLY A 161 3.70 -0.85 2.34
N ALA A 162 4.79 -0.11 2.10
CA ALA A 162 4.74 1.14 1.36
C ALA A 162 5.87 1.23 0.33
N ALA A 163 5.56 1.73 -0.87
CA ALA A 163 6.56 1.98 -1.91
C ALA A 163 7.26 3.35 -1.76
N GLY A 164 6.57 4.32 -1.18
CA GLY A 164 7.09 5.68 -0.97
C GLY A 164 7.63 5.96 0.43
N LEU A 165 7.64 4.98 1.33
CA LEU A 165 8.12 5.12 2.71
C LEU A 165 9.03 3.94 3.08
N PRO A 166 10.04 4.13 3.94
CA PRO A 166 10.79 3.03 4.53
C PRO A 166 9.86 2.05 5.29
N ASN A 167 10.15 0.76 5.18
CA ASN A 167 9.35 -0.29 5.79
C ASN A 167 10.01 -0.96 6.99
N PHE A 168 11.31 -0.76 7.18
CA PHE A 168 12.09 -1.36 8.26
C PHE A 168 13.09 -0.37 8.85
N ALA A 169 13.57 -0.66 10.05
CA ALA A 169 14.49 0.18 10.80
C ALA A 169 15.77 0.48 9.99
N GLY A 170 16.15 1.75 9.95
CA GLY A 170 17.39 2.20 9.31
C GLY A 170 17.44 2.07 7.79
N GLN A 171 16.30 1.79 7.13
CA GLN A 171 16.22 1.76 5.67
C GLN A 171 15.78 3.12 5.11
N ASP A 172 16.25 3.43 3.90
CA ASP A 172 16.01 4.67 3.16
C ASP A 172 15.26 4.44 1.83
N PHE A 173 14.60 3.27 1.70
CA PHE A 173 13.88 2.87 0.49
C PHE A 173 12.50 2.31 0.82
N GLY A 174 11.58 2.42 -0.12
CA GLY A 174 10.29 1.74 -0.09
C GLY A 174 10.37 0.30 -0.61
N LEU A 175 9.24 -0.41 -0.63
CA LEU A 175 9.15 -1.75 -1.19
C LEU A 175 8.07 -1.84 -2.26
N ALA A 176 8.34 -2.63 -3.29
CA ALA A 176 7.35 -3.10 -4.26
C ALA A 176 7.31 -4.64 -4.25
N VAL A 177 6.14 -5.20 -4.54
CA VAL A 177 6.04 -6.63 -4.83
C VAL A 177 6.43 -6.87 -6.28
N ARG A 178 7.30 -7.86 -6.49
CA ARG A 178 7.62 -8.41 -7.80
C ARG A 178 7.22 -9.89 -7.85
N ILE A 179 6.51 -10.27 -8.90
CA ILE A 179 6.11 -11.66 -9.14
C ILE A 179 6.56 -12.02 -10.56
N ALA A 180 7.40 -13.02 -10.70
CA ALA A 180 7.97 -13.44 -11.97
C ALA A 180 8.44 -14.90 -11.93
N ASP A 181 8.79 -15.46 -13.08
CA ASP A 181 9.38 -16.80 -13.24
C ASP A 181 10.91 -16.85 -13.04
N GLU A 182 11.55 -15.70 -12.91
CA GLU A 182 12.98 -15.56 -12.59
C GLU A 182 13.18 -14.72 -11.32
N PRO A 183 14.22 -15.03 -10.49
CA PRO A 183 14.49 -14.29 -9.27
C PRO A 183 15.05 -12.90 -9.55
N HIS A 184 14.80 -11.96 -8.63
CA HIS A 184 15.39 -10.62 -8.69
C HIS A 184 16.67 -10.56 -7.84
N PRO A 185 17.81 -10.04 -8.37
CA PRO A 185 19.08 -10.03 -7.65
C PRO A 185 19.07 -9.14 -6.39
N ASP A 186 18.15 -8.16 -6.33
CA ASP A 186 18.05 -7.23 -5.20
C ASP A 186 16.83 -7.47 -4.31
N ALA A 187 16.16 -8.63 -4.44
CA ALA A 187 15.06 -8.97 -3.56
C ALA A 187 15.52 -9.00 -2.08
N LEU A 188 14.77 -8.33 -1.21
CA LEU A 188 15.05 -8.26 0.22
C LEU A 188 14.60 -9.54 0.93
N PHE A 189 13.40 -9.99 0.61
CA PHE A 189 12.84 -11.27 1.03
C PHE A 189 11.92 -11.83 -0.05
N GLY A 190 11.67 -13.12 -0.02
CA GLY A 190 10.83 -13.76 -1.02
C GLY A 190 10.53 -15.21 -0.73
N ALA A 191 9.65 -15.77 -1.56
CA ALA A 191 9.34 -17.20 -1.60
C ALA A 191 9.27 -17.69 -3.04
N LYS A 192 9.51 -18.98 -3.26
CA LYS A 192 9.28 -19.64 -4.54
C LYS A 192 8.09 -20.59 -4.41
N ARG A 193 7.03 -20.35 -5.23
CA ARG A 193 5.85 -21.20 -5.24
C ARG A 193 5.27 -21.33 -6.64
N GLY A 194 4.89 -22.55 -7.03
CA GLY A 194 4.25 -22.82 -8.31
C GLY A 194 5.07 -22.41 -9.56
N GLY A 195 6.40 -22.30 -9.42
CA GLY A 195 7.30 -21.81 -10.46
C GLY A 195 7.54 -20.30 -10.42
N LEU A 196 6.78 -19.54 -9.61
CA LEU A 196 6.96 -18.10 -9.44
C LEU A 196 7.91 -17.77 -8.29
N PHE A 197 8.66 -16.70 -8.46
CA PHE A 197 9.34 -15.96 -7.42
C PHE A 197 8.44 -14.79 -7.00
N ILE A 198 8.07 -14.77 -5.72
CA ILE A 198 7.19 -13.78 -5.10
C ILE A 198 8.07 -13.00 -4.14
N GLU A 199 8.40 -11.76 -4.47
CA GLU A 199 9.52 -11.06 -3.87
C GLU A 199 9.14 -9.64 -3.47
N ALA A 200 9.70 -9.16 -2.35
CA ALA A 200 9.73 -7.76 -2.00
C ALA A 200 11.05 -7.16 -2.49
N VAL A 201 10.95 -6.17 -3.38
CA VAL A 201 12.11 -5.51 -3.98
C VAL A 201 12.21 -4.06 -3.52
N PRO A 202 13.44 -3.54 -3.26
CA PRO A 202 13.64 -2.15 -2.87
C PRO A 202 13.23 -1.17 -3.98
N VAL A 203 12.45 -0.16 -3.61
CA VAL A 203 12.17 1.02 -4.43
C VAL A 203 13.08 2.15 -3.92
N ARG A 204 14.18 2.37 -4.62
CA ARG A 204 15.17 3.37 -4.23
C ARG A 204 14.84 4.72 -4.85
N TYR A 205 14.96 5.76 -4.03
CA TYR A 205 14.76 7.16 -4.41
C TYR A 205 15.77 8.03 -3.65
N ASP A 206 15.91 9.29 -4.06
CA ASP A 206 16.69 10.28 -3.31
C ASP A 206 15.90 10.69 -2.05
N GLN A 207 16.24 10.06 -0.92
CA GLN A 207 15.56 10.30 0.35
C GLN A 207 15.69 11.76 0.79
N ASN A 208 16.85 12.38 0.60
CA ASN A 208 17.05 13.77 1.01
C ASN A 208 16.16 14.73 0.21
N ALA A 209 16.13 14.56 -1.11
CA ALA A 209 15.26 15.35 -1.98
C ALA A 209 13.77 15.12 -1.64
N TYR A 210 13.40 13.88 -1.29
CA TYR A 210 12.02 13.57 -0.90
C TYR A 210 11.63 14.20 0.44
N VAL A 211 12.50 14.13 1.45
CA VAL A 211 12.27 14.80 2.74
C VAL A 211 12.19 16.32 2.58
N GLU A 212 13.05 16.94 1.76
CA GLU A 212 12.97 18.37 1.46
C GLU A 212 11.66 18.77 0.78
N TRP A 213 11.19 17.95 -0.18
CA TRP A 213 9.90 18.13 -0.84
C TRP A 213 8.75 17.99 0.17
N PHE A 214 8.78 16.96 1.00
CA PHE A 214 7.78 16.71 2.03
C PHE A 214 7.70 17.86 3.04
N ASP A 215 8.83 18.33 3.58
CA ASP A 215 8.90 19.42 4.57
C ASP A 215 8.37 20.75 3.99
N LYS A 216 8.51 20.99 2.68
CA LYS A 216 7.92 22.17 2.01
C LYS A 216 6.40 22.09 1.95
N LEU A 217 5.83 20.92 1.66
CA LEU A 217 4.39 20.74 1.57
C LEU A 217 3.73 20.59 2.95
N TRP A 218 4.42 19.93 3.86
CA TRP A 218 3.94 19.57 5.18
C TRP A 218 4.88 20.12 6.26
N PRO A 219 4.86 21.47 6.52
CA PRO A 219 5.70 22.09 7.54
C PRO A 219 5.44 21.54 8.94
N GLN A 220 6.38 21.80 9.84
CA GLN A 220 6.31 21.39 11.24
C GLN A 220 4.95 21.73 11.88
N GLY A 221 4.38 20.78 12.60
CA GLY A 221 3.09 20.88 13.28
C GLY A 221 1.88 20.56 12.39
N THR A 222 2.07 20.23 11.11
CA THR A 222 0.98 19.73 10.26
C THR A 222 0.70 18.25 10.53
N PRO A 223 -0.53 17.77 10.24
CA PRO A 223 -0.90 16.38 10.51
C PRO A 223 0.00 15.34 9.84
N ALA A 224 0.41 15.57 8.60
CA ALA A 224 1.28 14.64 7.89
C ALA A 224 2.72 14.67 8.45
N GLU A 225 3.24 15.84 8.81
CA GLU A 225 4.56 15.96 9.45
C GLU A 225 4.60 15.14 10.75
N ILE A 226 3.61 15.34 11.63
CA ILE A 226 3.52 14.63 12.90
C ILE A 226 3.44 13.10 12.71
N SER A 227 2.66 12.65 11.72
CA SER A 227 2.40 11.21 11.51
C SER A 227 3.49 10.48 10.72
N TYR A 228 4.17 11.15 9.78
CA TYR A 228 4.98 10.45 8.78
C TYR A 228 6.44 10.89 8.71
N ARG A 229 6.80 12.12 9.13
CA ARG A 229 8.17 12.62 8.99
C ARG A 229 9.20 11.73 9.71
N GLY A 230 8.87 11.28 10.91
CA GLY A 230 9.73 10.37 11.67
C GLY A 230 10.03 9.08 10.91
N ARG A 231 9.00 8.49 10.29
CA ARG A 231 9.13 7.29 9.46
C ARG A 231 9.93 7.56 8.18
N LEU A 232 9.72 8.70 7.53
CA LEU A 232 10.47 9.08 6.33
C LEU A 232 11.98 9.14 6.57
N VAL A 233 12.38 9.67 7.74
CA VAL A 233 13.80 9.90 8.05
C VAL A 233 14.47 8.66 8.64
N ASN A 234 13.77 7.92 9.53
CA ASN A 234 14.36 6.87 10.35
C ASN A 234 13.85 5.44 9.99
N GLY A 235 12.81 5.32 9.19
CA GLY A 235 12.03 4.09 9.08
C GLY A 235 11.18 3.80 10.34
N PRO A 236 10.35 2.77 10.32
CA PRO A 236 9.69 2.23 11.51
C PRO A 236 10.70 1.45 12.38
N ALA A 237 10.28 1.00 13.56
CA ALA A 237 11.12 0.20 14.45
C ALA A 237 11.25 -1.28 14.03
N ASP A 238 10.46 -1.71 13.04
CA ASP A 238 10.38 -3.10 12.62
C ASP A 238 11.64 -3.58 11.89
N GLU A 239 12.03 -4.81 12.16
CA GLU A 239 13.03 -5.55 11.38
C GLU A 239 12.36 -6.33 10.24
N VAL A 240 13.14 -6.71 9.20
CA VAL A 240 12.63 -7.46 8.04
C VAL A 240 11.91 -8.75 8.46
N ALA A 241 12.45 -9.46 9.45
CA ALA A 241 11.87 -10.70 9.96
C ALA A 241 10.42 -10.55 10.48
N ALA A 242 10.03 -9.36 10.93
CA ALA A 242 8.67 -9.10 11.39
C ALA A 242 7.61 -9.20 10.28
N ALA A 243 8.01 -9.05 9.01
CA ALA A 243 7.11 -9.21 7.88
C ALA A 243 6.85 -10.67 7.51
N LEU A 244 7.69 -11.62 7.96
CA LEU A 244 7.68 -13.02 7.51
C LEU A 244 6.86 -13.89 8.45
N LEU A 245 5.61 -14.17 8.06
CA LEU A 245 4.66 -14.97 8.86
C LEU A 245 4.76 -16.48 8.58
N GLY A 246 5.52 -16.88 7.56
CA GLY A 246 5.80 -18.28 7.24
C GLY A 246 6.06 -18.50 5.75
N GLY A 247 7.03 -19.37 5.43
CA GLY A 247 7.35 -19.80 4.07
C GLY A 247 8.06 -18.78 3.17
N PHE A 248 8.27 -17.55 3.63
CA PHE A 248 9.13 -16.55 3.02
C PHE A 248 10.46 -16.48 3.78
N GLU A 249 11.54 -16.16 3.09
CA GLU A 249 12.90 -16.09 3.63
C GLU A 249 13.53 -14.73 3.33
N VAL A 250 14.40 -14.27 4.23
CA VAL A 250 15.26 -13.12 4.00
C VAL A 250 16.33 -13.53 2.97
N LEU A 251 16.50 -12.72 1.93
CA LEU A 251 17.44 -12.99 0.82
C LEU A 251 18.68 -12.11 0.88
N LYS A 252 18.58 -10.95 1.57
CA LYS A 252 19.69 -9.99 1.77
C LYS A 252 19.67 -9.37 3.16
#